data_0f2c6e9a92e28ae6d6905ef79d1abc85
#
_entry.id   0f2c6e9a92e28ae6d6905ef79d1abc85
#
_cell.length_a   1.000
_cell.length_b   1.000
_cell.length_c   1.000
_cell.angle_alpha   90.00
_cell.angle_beta   90.00
_cell.angle_gamma   90.00
#
_symmetry.space_group_name_H-M   'P 1'
#
loop_
_entity.id
_entity.type
_entity.pdbx_description
1 polymer ?
#
loop_
_entity_poly.entity_id
_entity_poly.type
_entity_poly.pdbx_seq_one_letter_code
_entity_poly.pdbx_strand_id
1 'polypeptide(L)'
;MMILTDKDRRTLTLRWRHFSVFSVLEWHRLLALRTTIFVVEQQCPYQEVDEKDPLCWHLELLHNQQLIGTLRVVPPGVAYAECSVGRVAIDSNYRGLGLGRELMDAALGFCEPRWPQGVRLSAQAYLQAFYESLGFQTVQGPYLEDDIPHIEMLKRFG
;
A
#
# COMPACT_ATOMS: atom_id res chain seq x y z
N MET A 1 -7.11 -14.07 -17.99
CA MET A 1 -6.12 -13.26 -17.24
C MET A 1 -5.52 -12.24 -18.16
N MET A 2 -5.48 -10.98 -17.72
CA MET A 2 -4.83 -9.91 -18.48
C MET A 2 -3.31 -10.09 -18.43
N ILE A 3 -2.66 -9.93 -19.59
CA ILE A 3 -1.19 -9.88 -19.70
C ILE A 3 -0.83 -8.46 -20.12
N LEU A 4 0.03 -7.79 -19.36
CA LEU A 4 0.52 -6.49 -19.74
C LEU A 4 1.61 -6.61 -20.79
N THR A 5 1.40 -5.97 -21.92
CA THR A 5 2.42 -5.85 -22.97
C THR A 5 3.41 -4.75 -22.61
N ASP A 6 4.52 -4.67 -23.32
CA ASP A 6 5.47 -3.56 -23.14
C ASP A 6 4.81 -2.20 -23.41
N LYS A 7 3.86 -2.16 -24.33
CA LYS A 7 3.08 -0.96 -24.61
C LYS A 7 2.21 -0.58 -23.41
N ASP A 8 1.54 -1.57 -22.80
CA ASP A 8 0.70 -1.33 -21.62
C ASP A 8 1.55 -0.83 -20.45
N ARG A 9 2.73 -1.43 -20.22
CA ARG A 9 3.63 -0.99 -19.16
C ARG A 9 4.09 0.45 -19.35
N ARG A 10 4.27 0.91 -20.57
CA ARG A 10 4.61 2.31 -20.86
C ARG A 10 3.45 3.27 -20.60
N THR A 11 2.22 2.77 -20.53
CA THR A 11 1.05 3.58 -20.19
C THR A 11 0.71 3.56 -18.68
N LEU A 12 1.49 2.79 -17.89
CA LEU A 12 1.37 2.83 -16.43
C LEU A 12 2.04 4.07 -15.89
N THR A 13 1.37 4.75 -14.97
CA THR A 13 1.88 5.95 -14.32
C THR A 13 1.80 5.79 -12.82
N LEU A 14 2.87 6.13 -12.11
CA LEU A 14 2.90 6.24 -10.66
C LEU A 14 2.84 7.72 -10.30
N ARG A 15 1.93 8.07 -9.37
CA ARG A 15 1.75 9.45 -8.95
C ARG A 15 1.67 9.53 -7.44
N TRP A 16 2.63 10.26 -6.82
CA TRP A 16 2.63 10.53 -5.39
C TRP A 16 1.89 11.83 -5.10
N ARG A 17 0.96 11.78 -4.15
CA ARG A 17 0.28 12.98 -3.67
C ARG A 17 0.01 12.89 -2.18
N HIS A 18 0.27 14.00 -1.47
CA HIS A 18 -0.21 14.13 -0.11
C HIS A 18 -1.74 14.31 -0.14
N PHE A 19 -2.43 13.83 0.90
CA PHE A 19 -3.89 13.97 1.00
C PHE A 19 -4.37 15.38 0.68
N SER A 20 -3.64 16.40 1.18
CA SER A 20 -4.04 17.81 1.08
C SER A 20 -4.20 18.33 -0.35
N VAL A 21 -3.64 17.64 -1.35
CA VAL A 21 -3.70 18.10 -2.75
C VAL A 21 -4.66 17.27 -3.63
N PHE A 22 -5.35 16.29 -3.05
CA PHE A 22 -6.38 15.55 -3.78
C PHE A 22 -7.61 16.44 -4.01
N SER A 23 -8.20 16.35 -5.21
CA SER A 23 -9.56 16.85 -5.41
C SER A 23 -10.55 15.90 -4.73
N VAL A 24 -11.76 16.39 -4.47
CA VAL A 24 -12.82 15.56 -3.88
C VAL A 24 -13.08 14.33 -4.73
N LEU A 25 -13.15 14.47 -6.04
CA LEU A 25 -13.42 13.35 -6.96
C LEU A 25 -12.27 12.35 -6.98
N GLU A 26 -11.02 12.82 -7.00
CA GLU A 26 -9.86 11.94 -6.99
C GLU A 26 -9.78 11.13 -5.70
N TRP A 27 -10.05 11.77 -4.55
CA TRP A 27 -10.10 11.09 -3.27
C TRP A 27 -11.25 10.08 -3.22
N HIS A 28 -12.40 10.45 -3.76
CA HIS A 28 -13.55 9.54 -3.88
C HIS A 28 -13.18 8.27 -4.65
N ARG A 29 -12.48 8.40 -5.78
CA ARG A 29 -12.06 7.25 -6.59
C ARG A 29 -11.07 6.35 -5.86
N LEU A 30 -10.14 6.94 -5.13
CA LEU A 30 -9.17 6.19 -4.33
C LEU A 30 -9.85 5.39 -3.23
N LEU A 31 -10.79 6.00 -2.51
CA LEU A 31 -11.55 5.32 -1.47
C LEU A 31 -12.45 4.22 -2.04
N ALA A 32 -13.03 4.44 -3.22
CA ALA A 32 -13.84 3.42 -3.88
C ALA A 32 -13.01 2.17 -4.19
N LEU A 33 -11.79 2.33 -4.71
CA LEU A 33 -10.89 1.20 -4.94
C LEU A 33 -10.55 0.48 -3.65
N ARG A 34 -10.14 1.20 -2.61
CA ARG A 34 -9.78 0.62 -1.31
C ARG A 34 -10.95 -0.13 -0.68
N THR A 35 -12.14 0.46 -0.70
CA THR A 35 -13.35 -0.16 -0.13
C THR A 35 -13.71 -1.44 -0.88
N THR A 36 -13.66 -1.42 -2.21
CA THR A 36 -13.92 -2.61 -3.02
C THR A 36 -13.01 -3.77 -2.62
N ILE A 37 -11.73 -3.50 -2.40
CA ILE A 37 -10.73 -4.54 -2.12
C ILE A 37 -10.78 -4.98 -0.65
N PHE A 38 -10.71 -4.04 0.28
CA PHE A 38 -10.52 -4.37 1.69
C PHE A 38 -11.81 -4.72 2.42
N VAL A 39 -12.93 -4.18 1.99
CA VAL A 39 -14.23 -4.43 2.63
C VAL A 39 -15.05 -5.43 1.85
N VAL A 40 -15.31 -5.17 0.57
CA VAL A 40 -16.22 -5.99 -0.24
C VAL A 40 -15.59 -7.33 -0.62
N GLU A 41 -14.41 -7.33 -1.26
CA GLU A 41 -13.77 -8.58 -1.70
C GLU A 41 -13.33 -9.44 -0.53
N GLN A 42 -12.74 -8.84 0.51
CA GLN A 42 -12.27 -9.57 1.68
C GLN A 42 -13.40 -9.93 2.66
N GLN A 43 -14.61 -9.44 2.42
CA GLN A 43 -15.77 -9.66 3.28
C GLN A 43 -15.43 -9.30 4.74
N CYS A 44 -14.77 -8.19 4.93
CA CYS A 44 -14.30 -7.71 6.23
C CYS A 44 -14.99 -6.40 6.59
N PRO A 45 -16.01 -6.41 7.44
CA PRO A 45 -16.70 -5.18 7.84
C PRO A 45 -15.88 -4.43 8.91
N TYR A 46 -15.10 -3.45 8.49
CA TYR A 46 -14.32 -2.61 9.39
C TYR A 46 -14.29 -1.18 8.86
N GLN A 47 -13.78 -0.27 9.67
CA GLN A 47 -13.67 1.14 9.30
C GLN A 47 -12.45 1.35 8.40
N GLU A 48 -12.65 1.31 7.08
CA GLU A 48 -11.56 1.48 6.10
C GLU A 48 -10.98 2.88 6.12
N VAL A 49 -11.83 3.89 6.20
CA VAL A 49 -11.42 5.29 6.28
C VAL A 49 -11.07 5.63 7.73
N ASP A 50 -9.87 6.13 7.98
CA ASP A 50 -9.40 6.44 9.33
C ASP A 50 -8.80 7.86 9.42
N GLU A 51 -8.47 8.29 10.62
CA GLU A 51 -7.90 9.61 10.88
C GLU A 51 -6.44 9.75 10.41
N LYS A 52 -5.80 8.66 9.98
CA LYS A 52 -4.44 8.69 9.44
C LYS A 52 -4.41 9.19 8.00
N ASP A 53 -5.46 8.89 7.22
CA ASP A 53 -5.51 9.25 5.79
C ASP A 53 -5.15 10.72 5.52
N PRO A 54 -5.67 11.70 6.27
CA PRO A 54 -5.32 13.11 6.02
C PRO A 54 -3.86 13.45 6.26
N LEU A 55 -3.11 12.60 6.96
CA LEU A 55 -1.69 12.81 7.27
C LEU A 55 -0.77 12.09 6.28
N CYS A 56 -1.32 11.27 5.42
CA CYS A 56 -0.56 10.34 4.59
C CYS A 56 -0.22 10.90 3.22
N TRP A 57 0.88 10.37 2.68
CA TRP A 57 1.15 10.40 1.25
C TRP A 57 0.49 9.17 0.62
N HIS A 58 -0.12 9.36 -0.53
CA HIS A 58 -0.80 8.28 -1.26
C HIS A 58 -0.15 8.11 -2.61
N LEU A 59 0.19 6.85 -2.94
CA LEU A 59 0.68 6.48 -4.26
C LEU A 59 -0.50 6.00 -5.08
N GLU A 60 -0.64 6.52 -6.28
CA GLU A 60 -1.63 6.07 -7.25
C GLU A 60 -0.93 5.39 -8.41
N LEU A 61 -1.42 4.21 -8.78
CA LEU A 61 -1.02 3.52 -10.00
C LEU A 61 -2.15 3.67 -11.01
N LEU A 62 -1.84 4.26 -12.15
CA LEU A 62 -2.80 4.58 -13.20
C LEU A 62 -2.44 3.82 -14.47
N HIS A 63 -3.46 3.27 -15.12
CA HIS A 63 -3.34 2.69 -16.45
C HIS A 63 -4.33 3.42 -17.37
N ASN A 64 -3.81 4.13 -18.38
CA ASN A 64 -4.63 4.98 -19.25
C ASN A 64 -5.53 5.92 -18.44
N GLN A 65 -4.96 6.56 -17.42
CA GLN A 65 -5.63 7.50 -16.50
C GLN A 65 -6.68 6.87 -15.59
N GLN A 66 -6.85 5.55 -15.62
CA GLN A 66 -7.71 4.83 -14.70
C GLN A 66 -6.92 4.39 -13.48
N LEU A 67 -7.45 4.65 -12.29
CA LEU A 67 -6.83 4.20 -11.04
C LEU A 67 -7.00 2.69 -10.89
N ILE A 68 -5.87 1.96 -10.83
CA ILE A 68 -5.86 0.50 -10.73
C ILE A 68 -5.12 -0.02 -9.50
N GLY A 69 -4.40 0.84 -8.81
CA GLY A 69 -3.69 0.45 -7.61
C GLY A 69 -3.36 1.65 -6.75
N THR A 70 -3.11 1.40 -5.47
CA THR A 70 -2.73 2.44 -4.51
C THR A 70 -2.03 1.83 -3.30
N LEU A 71 -1.29 2.66 -2.57
CA LEU A 71 -0.86 2.42 -1.20
C LEU A 71 -0.75 3.76 -0.47
N ARG A 72 -0.66 3.71 0.85
CA ARG A 72 -0.40 4.92 1.63
C ARG A 72 0.88 4.79 2.43
N VAL A 73 1.57 5.91 2.58
CA VAL A 73 2.73 6.06 3.46
C VAL A 73 2.32 6.93 4.63
N VAL A 74 2.40 6.37 5.82
CA VAL A 74 2.10 7.06 7.07
C VAL A 74 3.41 7.62 7.63
N PRO A 75 3.50 8.94 7.88
CA PRO A 75 4.75 9.51 8.39
C PRO A 75 5.11 8.98 9.78
N PRO A 76 6.39 9.10 10.20
CA PRO A 76 6.82 8.68 11.53
C PRO A 76 6.02 9.33 12.65
N GLY A 77 5.80 8.58 13.73
CA GLY A 77 5.13 9.09 14.92
C GLY A 77 3.60 9.09 14.86
N VAL A 78 3.02 8.53 13.80
CA VAL A 78 1.55 8.43 13.65
C VAL A 78 1.06 7.02 13.97
N ALA A 79 1.51 6.03 13.21
CA ALA A 79 1.19 4.62 13.50
C ALA A 79 2.26 3.98 14.36
N TYR A 80 3.51 4.24 14.05
CA TYR A 80 4.70 3.73 14.74
C TYR A 80 5.72 4.86 14.88
N ALA A 81 6.80 4.60 15.61
CA ALA A 81 7.93 5.54 15.66
C ALA A 81 8.54 5.73 14.26
N GLU A 82 8.65 4.65 13.50
CA GLU A 82 9.08 4.69 12.10
C GLU A 82 7.89 5.07 11.18
N CYS A 83 8.18 5.43 9.93
CA CYS A 83 7.13 5.53 8.92
C CYS A 83 6.55 4.13 8.64
N SER A 84 5.37 4.10 8.05
CA SER A 84 4.68 2.86 7.74
C SER A 84 4.11 2.89 6.32
N VAL A 85 3.99 1.72 5.72
CA VAL A 85 3.32 1.54 4.43
C VAL A 85 2.14 0.60 4.65
N GLY A 86 0.98 0.96 4.15
CA GLY A 86 -0.21 0.14 4.27
C GLY A 86 -1.23 0.42 3.20
N ARG A 87 -2.38 -0.25 3.32
CA ARG A 87 -3.48 -0.13 2.35
C ARG A 87 -2.99 -0.38 0.91
N VAL A 88 -2.10 -1.37 0.73
CA VAL A 88 -1.63 -1.77 -0.59
C VAL A 88 -2.75 -2.50 -1.31
N ALA A 89 -3.22 -1.94 -2.41
CA ALA A 89 -4.39 -2.43 -3.11
C ALA A 89 -4.16 -2.44 -4.62
N ILE A 90 -4.51 -3.53 -5.28
CA ILE A 90 -4.47 -3.68 -6.74
C ILE A 90 -5.84 -4.14 -7.20
N ASP A 91 -6.39 -3.47 -8.21
CA ASP A 91 -7.63 -3.87 -8.86
C ASP A 91 -7.55 -5.34 -9.28
N SER A 92 -8.64 -6.09 -9.08
CA SER A 92 -8.68 -7.54 -9.31
C SER A 92 -8.28 -7.93 -10.74
N ASN A 93 -8.57 -7.08 -11.72
CA ASN A 93 -8.23 -7.34 -13.13
C ASN A 93 -6.73 -7.20 -13.41
N TYR A 94 -5.96 -6.64 -12.49
CA TYR A 94 -4.52 -6.35 -12.65
C TYR A 94 -3.64 -7.17 -11.72
N ARG A 95 -4.21 -8.16 -11.02
CA ARG A 95 -3.43 -9.04 -10.12
C ARG A 95 -2.62 -10.07 -10.87
N GLY A 96 -1.56 -10.58 -10.23
CA GLY A 96 -0.67 -11.57 -10.82
C GLY A 96 0.32 -10.99 -11.83
N LEU A 97 0.47 -9.67 -11.90
CA LEU A 97 1.33 -8.97 -12.86
C LEU A 97 2.56 -8.33 -12.18
N GLY A 98 2.78 -8.58 -10.89
CA GLY A 98 3.90 -8.01 -10.15
C GLY A 98 3.72 -6.55 -9.75
N LEU A 99 2.52 -5.98 -9.87
CA LEU A 99 2.28 -4.57 -9.60
C LEU A 99 2.35 -4.22 -8.11
N GLY A 100 1.97 -5.14 -7.23
CA GLY A 100 2.13 -4.95 -5.79
C GLY A 100 3.59 -4.75 -5.40
N ARG A 101 4.50 -5.51 -5.99
CA ARG A 101 5.94 -5.34 -5.80
C ARG A 101 6.42 -3.99 -6.33
N GLU A 102 5.96 -3.58 -7.50
CA GLU A 102 6.32 -2.27 -8.07
C GLU A 102 5.86 -1.12 -7.17
N LEU A 103 4.65 -1.22 -6.60
CA LEU A 103 4.16 -0.23 -5.62
C LEU A 103 5.03 -0.20 -4.37
N MET A 104 5.39 -1.36 -3.83
CA MET A 104 6.23 -1.45 -2.63
C MET A 104 7.65 -0.92 -2.91
N ASP A 105 8.24 -1.26 -4.05
CA ASP A 105 9.56 -0.74 -4.42
C ASP A 105 9.53 0.79 -4.51
N ALA A 106 8.49 1.36 -5.10
CA ALA A 106 8.30 2.80 -5.17
C ALA A 106 8.16 3.42 -3.77
N ALA A 107 7.41 2.76 -2.87
CA ALA A 107 7.24 3.23 -1.49
C ALA A 107 8.55 3.21 -0.72
N LEU A 108 9.36 2.17 -0.85
CA LEU A 108 10.65 2.09 -0.19
C LEU A 108 11.61 3.17 -0.71
N GLY A 109 11.61 3.40 -2.02
CA GLY A 109 12.39 4.49 -2.63
C GLY A 109 11.93 5.88 -2.17
N PHE A 110 10.65 6.05 -1.90
CA PHE A 110 10.10 7.30 -1.35
C PHE A 110 10.51 7.50 0.12
N CYS A 111 10.48 6.43 0.92
CA CYS A 111 10.71 6.50 2.36
C CYS A 111 12.18 6.64 2.72
N GLU A 112 13.09 5.95 2.02
CA GLU A 112 14.50 5.87 2.42
C GLU A 112 15.17 7.23 2.57
N PRO A 113 15.11 8.15 1.58
CA PRO A 113 15.76 9.46 1.72
C PRO A 113 15.07 10.37 2.74
N ARG A 114 13.78 10.15 3.02
CA ARG A 114 12.99 10.97 3.94
C ARG A 114 13.12 10.52 5.39
N TRP A 115 13.10 9.21 5.60
CA TRP A 115 13.07 8.60 6.93
C TRP A 115 14.01 7.39 6.97
N PRO A 116 15.32 7.63 7.10
CA PRO A 116 16.32 6.57 6.98
C PRO A 116 16.30 5.53 8.09
N GLN A 117 15.51 5.75 9.17
CA GLN A 117 15.39 4.80 10.27
C GLN A 117 14.73 3.48 9.85
N GLY A 118 13.91 3.50 8.81
CA GLY A 118 13.26 2.31 8.32
C GLY A 118 11.76 2.44 8.19
N VAL A 119 11.14 1.32 7.81
CA VAL A 119 9.70 1.20 7.60
C VAL A 119 9.18 0.07 8.47
N ARG A 120 8.15 0.33 9.27
CA ARG A 120 7.45 -0.69 10.07
C ARG A 120 6.03 -0.84 9.53
N LEU A 121 5.56 -2.07 9.42
CA LEU A 121 4.20 -2.33 8.94
C LEU A 121 3.58 -3.54 9.63
N SER A 122 2.26 -3.63 9.55
CA SER A 122 1.48 -4.80 9.93
C SER A 122 1.01 -5.49 8.65
N ALA A 123 1.39 -6.74 8.48
CA ALA A 123 1.09 -7.52 7.28
C ALA A 123 0.23 -8.73 7.64
N GLN A 124 -0.67 -9.09 6.75
CA GLN A 124 -1.35 -10.38 6.87
C GLN A 124 -0.29 -11.49 6.84
N ALA A 125 -0.41 -12.45 7.75
CA ALA A 125 0.66 -13.44 7.98
C ALA A 125 1.01 -14.26 6.74
N TYR A 126 0.04 -14.51 5.84
CA TYR A 126 0.29 -15.26 4.62
C TYR A 126 1.19 -14.52 3.62
N LEU A 127 1.40 -13.21 3.80
CA LEU A 127 2.26 -12.38 2.95
C LEU A 127 3.69 -12.26 3.48
N GLN A 128 4.06 -13.01 4.52
CA GLN A 128 5.37 -12.93 5.15
C GLN A 128 6.51 -13.07 4.13
N ALA A 129 6.46 -14.10 3.29
CA ALA A 129 7.52 -14.36 2.30
C ALA A 129 7.64 -13.21 1.29
N PHE A 130 6.53 -12.61 0.90
CA PHE A 130 6.54 -11.47 0.00
C PHE A 130 7.31 -10.29 0.61
N TYR A 131 6.99 -9.92 1.85
CA TYR A 131 7.65 -8.80 2.51
C TYR A 131 9.11 -9.13 2.88
N GLU A 132 9.41 -10.38 3.24
CA GLU A 132 10.80 -10.80 3.46
C GLU A 132 11.63 -10.62 2.18
N SER A 133 11.06 -10.91 1.01
CA SER A 133 11.74 -10.72 -0.27
C SER A 133 12.06 -9.24 -0.57
N LEU A 134 11.39 -8.31 0.12
CA LEU A 134 11.64 -6.87 0.03
C LEU A 134 12.61 -6.38 1.13
N GLY A 135 13.09 -7.27 1.99
CA GLY A 135 14.04 -6.95 3.04
C GLY A 135 13.43 -6.69 4.41
N PHE A 136 12.14 -6.96 4.59
CA PHE A 136 11.48 -6.87 5.90
C PHE A 136 11.78 -8.10 6.75
N GLN A 137 11.80 -7.91 8.06
CA GLN A 137 11.94 -8.98 9.05
C GLN A 137 10.78 -8.91 10.02
N THR A 138 10.24 -10.09 10.39
CA THR A 138 9.19 -10.17 11.40
C THR A 138 9.76 -9.83 12.77
N VAL A 139 9.13 -8.89 13.47
CA VAL A 139 9.56 -8.46 14.81
C VAL A 139 8.52 -8.78 15.88
N GLN A 140 7.28 -9.06 15.50
CA GLN A 140 6.22 -9.42 16.45
C GLN A 140 5.12 -10.21 15.74
N GLY A 141 4.41 -11.03 16.50
CA GLY A 141 3.26 -11.78 16.04
C GLY A 141 3.51 -13.29 15.94
N PRO A 142 2.52 -14.06 15.44
CA PRO A 142 1.24 -13.56 14.87
C PRO A 142 0.25 -13.06 15.92
N TYR A 143 -0.60 -12.14 15.51
CA TYR A 143 -1.72 -11.62 16.29
C TYR A 143 -2.93 -11.44 15.36
N LEU A 144 -4.13 -11.31 15.94
CA LEU A 144 -5.34 -11.09 15.14
C LEU A 144 -5.60 -9.59 14.96
N GLU A 145 -5.87 -9.19 13.73
CA GLU A 145 -6.33 -7.86 13.38
C GLU A 145 -7.52 -8.06 12.43
N ASP A 146 -8.68 -7.56 12.83
CA ASP A 146 -9.95 -7.82 12.12
C ASP A 146 -10.19 -9.33 11.88
N ASP A 147 -9.87 -10.17 12.88
CA ASP A 147 -9.97 -11.64 12.86
C ASP A 147 -9.06 -12.32 11.81
N ILE A 148 -8.10 -11.60 11.25
CA ILE A 148 -7.12 -12.13 10.28
C ILE A 148 -5.75 -12.17 10.96
N PRO A 149 -5.01 -13.29 10.89
CA PRO A 149 -3.64 -13.35 11.43
C PRO A 149 -2.71 -12.36 10.75
N HIS A 150 -2.05 -11.53 11.56
CA HIS A 150 -1.09 -10.51 11.11
C HIS A 150 0.26 -10.69 11.81
N ILE A 151 1.29 -10.15 11.19
CA ILE A 151 2.63 -10.03 11.77
C ILE A 151 3.10 -8.58 11.63
N GLU A 152 3.89 -8.13 12.61
CA GLU A 152 4.55 -6.83 12.52
C GLU A 152 5.93 -7.03 11.94
N MET A 153 6.28 -6.26 10.93
CA MET A 153 7.54 -6.39 10.20
C MET A 153 8.26 -5.05 10.13
N LEU A 154 9.58 -5.12 10.10
CA LEU A 154 10.46 -3.95 10.05
C LEU A 154 11.50 -4.13 8.95
N LYS A 155 11.68 -3.10 8.11
CA LYS A 155 12.82 -2.99 7.22
C LYS A 155 13.67 -1.80 7.66
N ARG A 156 14.92 -2.05 7.95
CA ARG A 156 15.91 -1.01 8.20
C ARG A 156 16.63 -0.66 6.91
N PHE A 157 16.95 0.62 6.74
CA PHE A 157 17.75 1.11 5.62
C PHE A 157 19.21 1.23 6.05
N GLY A 158 20.12 0.94 5.13
CA GLY A 158 21.56 1.07 5.36
C GLY A 158 22.32 -0.21 5.33
#